data_32f7fc5c2380cf9b7054b3cbf2f7d0df
#
_entry.id   32f7fc5c2380cf9b7054b3cbf2f7d0df
#
_cell.length_a   1.000
_cell.length_b   1.000
_cell.length_c   1.000
_cell.angle_alpha   90.00
_cell.angle_beta   90.00
_cell.angle_gamma   90.00
#
_symmetry.space_group_name_H-M   'P 1'
#
loop_
_entity.id
_entity.type
_entity.pdbx_description
1 polymer ?
#
loop_
_entity_poly.entity_id
_entity_poly.type
_entity_poly.pdbx_seq_one_letter_code
_entity_poly.pdbx_strand_id
1 'polypeptide(L)'
;RGGHHHSQSPASQFTHTPGLKVVYCSTPYNAKGMLISAIESNDPVVFFEPKRCYRGPFYGDPHSVPTGAEHPAAEVPEIHSRIPLGEARLAQQGSDCTVISWGAMVHVCEQAISDSGVSCDLIDLQTLVPWDKEVVVGSIEKTGRCVIVHEAPKTSGFGAEMVASIQERCFYHLETPIERVTGWDTPFPHTTEWEYMPGPTRIAAAIVKTQED
;
A
#
# COMPACT_ATOMS: atom_id res chain seq x y z
N ARG A 1 -13.20 -0.14 13.25
CA ARG A 1 -13.77 -1.45 13.62
C ARG A 1 -15.12 -1.62 12.94
N GLY A 2 -15.20 -2.46 11.91
CA GLY A 2 -16.41 -2.70 11.14
C GLY A 2 -16.92 -4.15 11.21
N GLY A 3 -16.40 -4.96 12.13
CA GLY A 3 -16.69 -6.38 12.21
C GLY A 3 -16.01 -7.19 11.10
N HIS A 4 -16.32 -8.50 11.02
CA HIS A 4 -15.65 -9.41 10.10
C HIS A 4 -15.74 -8.99 8.64
N HIS A 5 -16.93 -8.56 8.19
CA HIS A 5 -17.16 -8.27 6.77
C HIS A 5 -16.58 -6.92 6.37
N HIS A 6 -16.91 -5.86 7.10
CA HIS A 6 -16.54 -4.50 6.71
C HIS A 6 -15.07 -4.14 6.98
N SER A 7 -14.35 -4.96 7.73
CA SER A 7 -12.94 -4.73 8.02
C SER A 7 -11.99 -5.47 7.08
N GLN A 8 -12.51 -6.30 6.19
CA GLN A 8 -11.71 -7.00 5.19
C GLN A 8 -11.29 -6.06 4.04
N SER A 9 -10.13 -6.35 3.45
CA SER A 9 -9.66 -5.71 2.23
C SER A 9 -9.89 -6.64 1.03
N PRO A 10 -10.93 -6.40 0.21
CA PRO A 10 -11.35 -7.34 -0.83
C PRO A 10 -10.66 -7.12 -2.18
N ALA A 11 -9.54 -6.41 -2.23
CA ALA A 11 -8.86 -6.05 -3.47
C ALA A 11 -8.67 -7.22 -4.44
N SER A 12 -8.22 -8.37 -3.92
CA SER A 12 -7.92 -9.56 -4.74
C SER A 12 -9.13 -10.10 -5.52
N GLN A 13 -10.34 -9.91 -5.03
CA GLN A 13 -11.57 -10.32 -5.73
C GLN A 13 -11.78 -9.53 -7.03
N PHE A 14 -11.36 -8.29 -7.05
CA PHE A 14 -11.50 -7.41 -8.21
C PHE A 14 -10.27 -7.41 -9.11
N THR A 15 -9.06 -7.52 -8.55
CA THR A 15 -7.83 -7.60 -9.34
C THR A 15 -7.74 -8.88 -10.18
N HIS A 16 -8.46 -9.93 -9.79
CA HIS A 16 -8.55 -11.19 -10.55
C HIS A 16 -9.50 -11.11 -11.76
N THR A 17 -10.30 -10.06 -11.89
CA THR A 17 -11.28 -9.91 -12.97
C THR A 17 -10.71 -9.10 -14.13
N PRO A 18 -10.38 -9.73 -15.27
CA PRO A 18 -9.88 -9.02 -16.44
C PRO A 18 -10.84 -7.94 -16.94
N GLY A 19 -10.30 -6.80 -17.36
CA GLY A 19 -11.08 -5.65 -17.86
C GLY A 19 -11.49 -4.65 -16.77
N LEU A 20 -11.33 -4.97 -15.49
CA LEU A 20 -11.50 -3.98 -14.42
C LEU A 20 -10.18 -3.23 -14.16
N LYS A 21 -10.29 -1.93 -13.93
CA LYS A 21 -9.23 -1.14 -13.28
C LYS A 21 -9.51 -1.10 -11.78
N VAL A 22 -8.48 -1.26 -10.97
CA VAL A 22 -8.59 -1.27 -9.50
C VAL A 22 -7.70 -0.20 -8.90
N VAL A 23 -8.31 0.76 -8.23
CA VAL A 23 -7.67 2.00 -7.77
C VAL A 23 -7.83 2.17 -6.27
N TYR A 24 -6.80 2.63 -5.60
CA TYR A 24 -6.78 2.95 -4.16
C TYR A 24 -6.25 4.36 -3.93
N CYS A 25 -7.01 5.22 -3.25
CA CYS A 25 -6.50 6.50 -2.80
C CYS A 25 -5.85 6.39 -1.42
N SER A 26 -4.81 7.18 -1.19
CA SER A 26 -4.09 7.29 0.09
C SER A 26 -4.18 8.68 0.71
N THR A 27 -4.39 9.72 -0.10
CA THR A 27 -4.48 11.12 0.31
C THR A 27 -5.68 11.83 -0.32
N PRO A 28 -6.17 12.95 0.24
CA PRO A 28 -7.21 13.75 -0.39
C PRO A 28 -6.83 14.25 -1.80
N TYR A 29 -5.56 14.56 -2.00
CA TYR A 29 -5.03 15.00 -3.31
C TYR A 29 -5.22 13.94 -4.39
N ASN A 30 -4.72 12.72 -4.12
CA ASN A 30 -4.83 11.65 -5.12
C ASN A 30 -6.26 11.11 -5.22
N ALA A 31 -7.04 11.15 -4.14
CA ALA A 31 -8.46 10.80 -4.19
C ALA A 31 -9.21 11.64 -5.22
N LYS A 32 -9.06 12.97 -5.18
CA LYS A 32 -9.68 13.87 -6.17
C LYS A 32 -9.20 13.58 -7.59
N GLY A 33 -7.89 13.58 -7.81
CA GLY A 33 -7.33 13.49 -9.15
C GLY A 33 -7.58 12.15 -9.83
N MET A 34 -7.48 11.06 -9.09
CA MET A 34 -7.76 9.71 -9.61
C MET A 34 -9.27 9.46 -9.80
N LEU A 35 -10.13 10.01 -8.94
CA LEU A 35 -11.58 9.89 -9.12
C LEU A 35 -12.04 10.60 -10.40
N ILE A 36 -11.50 11.77 -10.70
CA ILE A 36 -11.75 12.45 -11.97
C ILE A 36 -11.33 11.56 -13.14
N SER A 37 -10.12 11.00 -13.09
CA SER A 37 -9.63 10.10 -14.13
C SER A 37 -10.45 8.81 -14.25
N ALA A 38 -10.97 8.30 -13.13
CA ALA A 38 -11.83 7.12 -13.11
C ALA A 38 -13.19 7.40 -13.78
N ILE A 39 -13.80 8.56 -13.51
CA ILE A 39 -15.07 8.98 -14.14
C ILE A 39 -14.91 9.18 -15.65
N GLU A 40 -13.78 9.69 -16.07
CA GLU A 40 -13.47 9.93 -17.48
C GLU A 40 -12.96 8.69 -18.24
N SER A 41 -12.67 7.61 -17.51
CA SER A 41 -12.24 6.34 -18.11
C SER A 41 -13.38 5.68 -18.90
N ASN A 42 -13.06 5.13 -20.07
CA ASN A 42 -14.00 4.32 -20.86
C ASN A 42 -14.11 2.86 -20.33
N ASP A 43 -13.18 2.45 -19.47
CA ASP A 43 -13.18 1.15 -18.84
C ASP A 43 -13.83 1.20 -17.46
N PRO A 44 -14.44 0.12 -16.97
CA PRO A 44 -14.98 0.09 -15.61
C PRO A 44 -13.86 0.18 -14.57
N VAL A 45 -14.05 1.04 -13.57
CA VAL A 45 -13.09 1.28 -12.49
C VAL A 45 -13.73 0.93 -11.15
N VAL A 46 -13.06 0.08 -10.39
CA VAL A 46 -13.35 -0.15 -8.97
C VAL A 46 -12.45 0.80 -8.16
N PHE A 47 -13.05 1.82 -7.56
CA PHE A 47 -12.35 2.83 -6.80
C PHE A 47 -12.50 2.56 -5.31
N PHE A 48 -11.41 2.21 -4.64
CA PHE A 48 -11.40 1.94 -3.21
C PHE A 48 -11.04 3.19 -2.42
N GLU A 49 -11.90 3.53 -1.48
CA GLU A 49 -11.72 4.60 -0.50
C GLU A 49 -11.52 3.97 0.89
N PRO A 50 -10.28 3.80 1.37
CA PRO A 50 -10.05 3.21 2.68
C PRO A 50 -10.67 4.09 3.77
N LYS A 51 -11.62 3.56 4.54
CA LYS A 51 -12.29 4.31 5.63
C LYS A 51 -11.32 4.84 6.67
N ARG A 52 -10.20 4.17 6.85
CA ARG A 52 -9.14 4.60 7.75
C ARG A 52 -8.54 5.95 7.32
N CYS A 53 -8.49 6.24 6.01
CA CYS A 53 -8.04 7.53 5.49
C CYS A 53 -8.97 8.69 5.84
N TYR A 54 -10.23 8.42 6.22
CA TYR A 54 -11.16 9.48 6.62
C TYR A 54 -10.98 9.94 8.06
N ARG A 55 -10.50 9.06 8.95
CA ARG A 55 -10.55 9.32 10.39
C ARG A 55 -9.28 8.97 11.17
N GLY A 56 -8.25 8.33 10.54
CA GLY A 56 -7.08 7.84 11.29
C GLY A 56 -7.45 7.03 12.55
N PRO A 57 -6.54 6.83 13.48
CA PRO A 57 -5.10 6.91 13.31
C PRO A 57 -4.58 5.75 12.45
N PHE A 58 -3.40 5.93 11.87
CA PHE A 58 -2.75 4.86 11.08
C PHE A 58 -1.90 3.93 11.94
N TYR A 59 -1.47 4.42 13.09
CA TYR A 59 -0.65 3.75 14.09
C TYR A 59 -0.96 4.36 15.46
N GLY A 60 -0.41 3.80 16.53
CA GLY A 60 -0.57 4.32 17.89
C GLY A 60 -1.25 3.33 18.83
N ASP A 61 -1.77 3.82 19.94
CA ASP A 61 -2.44 3.00 20.96
C ASP A 61 -3.72 2.36 20.38
N PRO A 62 -3.80 1.01 20.34
CA PRO A 62 -4.97 0.29 19.85
C PRO A 62 -6.25 0.59 20.64
N HIS A 63 -6.12 1.10 21.85
CA HIS A 63 -7.25 1.47 22.71
C HIS A 63 -7.67 2.92 22.58
N SER A 64 -6.87 3.75 21.89
CA SER A 64 -7.23 5.15 21.64
C SER A 64 -8.41 5.27 20.67
N VAL A 65 -9.33 6.17 21.00
CA VAL A 65 -10.40 6.55 20.06
C VAL A 65 -9.79 7.53 19.05
N PRO A 66 -9.99 7.34 17.75
CA PRO A 66 -9.54 8.31 16.76
C PRO A 66 -10.12 9.69 17.05
N THR A 67 -9.27 10.66 17.30
CA THR A 67 -9.69 12.03 17.64
C THR A 67 -9.90 12.92 16.41
N GLY A 68 -9.75 12.39 15.21
CA GLY A 68 -9.87 13.14 13.95
C GLY A 68 -8.67 14.07 13.64
N ALA A 69 -7.68 14.14 14.54
CA ALA A 69 -6.52 15.00 14.36
C ALA A 69 -5.41 14.38 13.50
N GLU A 70 -5.48 13.08 13.22
CA GLU A 70 -4.42 12.30 12.57
C GLU A 70 -4.95 11.55 11.34
N HIS A 71 -5.49 12.25 10.39
CA HIS A 71 -5.82 11.70 9.09
C HIS A 71 -4.89 12.30 8.02
N PRO A 72 -4.71 11.65 6.87
CA PRO A 72 -3.87 12.17 5.82
C PRO A 72 -4.39 13.53 5.36
N ALA A 73 -3.58 14.55 5.53
CA ALA A 73 -3.87 15.89 5.05
C ALA A 73 -3.06 16.15 3.77
N ALA A 74 -3.69 16.76 2.80
CA ALA A 74 -3.02 17.24 1.59
C ALA A 74 -3.77 18.44 1.05
N GLU A 75 -3.06 19.38 0.45
CA GLU A 75 -3.70 20.43 -0.34
C GLU A 75 -4.39 19.81 -1.54
N VAL A 76 -5.66 20.17 -1.71
CA VAL A 76 -6.47 19.72 -2.84
C VAL A 76 -6.65 20.90 -3.78
N PRO A 77 -6.11 20.86 -5.01
CA PRO A 77 -6.26 21.94 -5.96
C PRO A 77 -7.74 22.28 -6.22
N GLU A 78 -8.09 23.55 -6.29
CA GLU A 78 -9.45 23.99 -6.65
C GLU A 78 -9.79 23.65 -8.11
N ILE A 79 -8.78 23.69 -8.98
CA ILE A 79 -8.92 23.41 -10.40
C ILE A 79 -9.18 21.92 -10.68
N HIS A 80 -9.70 21.64 -11.87
CA HIS A 80 -9.80 20.30 -12.41
C HIS A 80 -8.39 19.75 -12.66
N SER A 81 -7.97 18.78 -11.86
CA SER A 81 -6.65 18.14 -11.95
C SER A 81 -6.83 16.63 -12.02
N ARG A 82 -6.15 16.01 -12.97
CA ARG A 82 -6.15 14.55 -13.18
C ARG A 82 -4.88 13.95 -12.61
N ILE A 83 -5.01 12.74 -12.07
CA ILE A 83 -3.88 11.84 -11.82
C ILE A 83 -4.12 10.62 -12.71
N PRO A 84 -3.20 10.28 -13.62
CA PRO A 84 -3.37 9.13 -14.49
C PRO A 84 -3.53 7.83 -13.71
N LEU A 85 -4.41 6.95 -14.19
CA LEU A 85 -4.54 5.61 -13.65
C LEU A 85 -3.43 4.71 -14.21
N GLY A 86 -2.79 3.93 -13.35
CA GLY A 86 -1.67 3.07 -13.72
C GLY A 86 -0.30 3.68 -13.43
N GLU A 87 -0.24 4.90 -12.91
CA GLU A 87 0.99 5.55 -12.44
C GLU A 87 1.08 5.46 -10.92
N ALA A 88 2.26 5.08 -10.41
CA ALA A 88 2.56 5.07 -8.99
C ALA A 88 3.18 6.40 -8.54
N ARG A 89 3.01 6.70 -7.26
CA ARG A 89 3.65 7.85 -6.63
C ARG A 89 4.85 7.40 -5.79
N LEU A 90 6.02 7.97 -6.03
CA LEU A 90 7.14 7.84 -5.13
C LEU A 90 6.90 8.78 -3.94
N ALA A 91 6.39 8.22 -2.83
CA ALA A 91 6.03 8.98 -1.64
C ALA A 91 7.26 9.42 -0.85
N GLN A 92 8.33 8.62 -0.86
CA GLN A 92 9.62 8.91 -0.24
C GLN A 92 10.73 8.33 -1.10
N GLN A 93 11.87 9.01 -1.16
CA GLN A 93 13.07 8.53 -1.83
C GLN A 93 14.09 7.98 -0.84
N GLY A 94 14.74 6.87 -1.20
CA GLY A 94 15.82 6.24 -0.46
C GLY A 94 16.69 5.38 -1.36
N SER A 95 17.61 4.62 -0.78
CA SER A 95 18.64 3.87 -1.53
C SER A 95 18.74 2.39 -1.18
N ASP A 96 18.25 1.95 -0.01
CA ASP A 96 18.66 0.67 0.57
C ASP A 96 17.55 -0.40 0.52
N CYS A 97 16.28 0.02 0.39
CA CYS A 97 15.14 -0.88 0.29
C CYS A 97 13.98 -0.22 -0.46
N THR A 98 13.23 -1.00 -1.23
CA THR A 98 11.97 -0.59 -1.86
C THR A 98 10.80 -1.07 -1.00
N VAL A 99 10.00 -0.17 -0.47
CA VAL A 99 8.75 -0.48 0.24
C VAL A 99 7.57 -0.14 -0.66
N ILE A 100 6.71 -1.11 -0.92
CA ILE A 100 5.56 -0.97 -1.81
C ILE A 100 4.28 -1.10 -1.00
N SER A 101 3.37 -0.15 -1.16
CA SER A 101 2.09 -0.16 -0.47
C SER A 101 1.01 0.61 -1.23
N TRP A 102 -0.20 0.65 -0.69
CA TRP A 102 -1.33 1.42 -1.21
C TRP A 102 -2.35 1.75 -0.12
N GLY A 103 -3.14 2.77 -0.36
CA GLY A 103 -4.20 3.20 0.54
C GLY A 103 -3.67 3.60 1.92
N ALA A 104 -4.36 3.17 2.98
CA ALA A 104 -4.02 3.56 4.35
C ALA A 104 -2.65 3.04 4.82
N MET A 105 -2.15 1.94 4.24
CA MET A 105 -0.87 1.37 4.64
C MET A 105 0.33 2.22 4.23
N VAL A 106 0.19 3.12 3.25
CA VAL A 106 1.25 4.06 2.88
C VAL A 106 1.70 4.87 4.10
N HIS A 107 0.76 5.40 4.87
CA HIS A 107 1.05 6.20 6.06
C HIS A 107 1.68 5.39 7.20
N VAL A 108 1.30 4.12 7.32
CA VAL A 108 1.92 3.20 8.28
C VAL A 108 3.37 2.89 7.87
N CYS A 109 3.62 2.77 6.56
CA CYS A 109 4.96 2.56 6.03
C CYS A 109 5.87 3.79 6.25
N GLU A 110 5.35 5.01 6.12
CA GLU A 110 6.11 6.24 6.42
C GLU A 110 6.69 6.20 7.85
N GLN A 111 5.86 5.86 8.84
CA GLN A 111 6.31 5.70 10.22
C GLN A 111 7.30 4.53 10.37
N ALA A 112 7.01 3.38 9.77
CA ALA A 112 7.87 2.21 9.87
C ALA A 112 9.26 2.43 9.27
N ILE A 113 9.36 3.16 8.16
CA ILE A 113 10.63 3.55 7.55
C ILE A 113 11.42 4.44 8.50
N SER A 114 10.77 5.44 9.10
CA SER A 114 11.39 6.30 10.10
C SER A 114 11.92 5.49 11.31
N ASP A 115 11.11 4.54 11.80
CA ASP A 115 11.46 3.70 12.96
C ASP A 115 12.59 2.72 12.63
N SER A 116 12.70 2.25 11.38
CA SER A 116 13.73 1.30 10.95
C SER A 116 15.12 1.93 10.82
N GLY A 117 15.18 3.23 10.56
CA GLY A 117 16.42 3.95 10.25
C GLY A 117 17.05 3.59 8.88
N VAL A 118 16.35 2.78 8.05
CA VAL A 118 16.82 2.36 6.71
C VAL A 118 16.35 3.37 5.66
N SER A 119 17.21 3.69 4.71
CA SER A 119 16.88 4.61 3.61
C SER A 119 16.03 3.91 2.56
N CYS A 120 14.71 4.13 2.56
CA CYS A 120 13.78 3.42 1.68
C CYS A 120 13.15 4.31 0.62
N ASP A 121 13.02 3.77 -0.60
CA ASP A 121 11.96 4.23 -1.51
C ASP A 121 10.62 3.76 -0.97
N LEU A 122 9.64 4.64 -0.82
CA LEU A 122 8.25 4.29 -0.55
C LEU A 122 7.41 4.54 -1.79
N ILE A 123 6.89 3.47 -2.37
CA ILE A 123 6.03 3.51 -3.55
C ILE A 123 4.57 3.31 -3.11
N ASP A 124 3.76 4.35 -3.34
CA ASP A 124 2.30 4.28 -3.28
C ASP A 124 1.78 3.90 -4.67
N LEU A 125 1.30 2.67 -4.82
CA LEU A 125 0.88 2.15 -6.12
C LEU A 125 -0.30 2.90 -6.73
N GLN A 126 -1.18 3.46 -5.92
CA GLN A 126 -2.39 4.18 -6.35
C GLN A 126 -3.33 3.32 -7.22
N THR A 127 -2.80 2.60 -8.19
CA THR A 127 -3.54 1.68 -9.05
C THR A 127 -2.96 0.27 -8.92
N LEU A 128 -3.81 -0.70 -8.61
CA LEU A 128 -3.40 -2.11 -8.53
C LEU A 128 -3.52 -2.82 -9.87
N VAL A 129 -4.50 -2.44 -10.70
CA VAL A 129 -4.67 -2.99 -12.05
C VAL A 129 -5.07 -1.85 -12.99
N PRO A 130 -4.23 -1.54 -13.98
CA PRO A 130 -2.83 -1.96 -14.12
C PRO A 130 -1.93 -1.23 -13.09
N TRP A 131 -0.92 -1.91 -12.54
CA TRP A 131 0.06 -1.26 -11.68
C TRP A 131 1.28 -0.78 -12.45
N ASP A 132 1.98 0.21 -11.91
CA ASP A 132 3.16 0.83 -12.50
C ASP A 132 4.40 -0.06 -12.33
N LYS A 133 4.63 -0.90 -13.33
CA LYS A 133 5.74 -1.85 -13.35
C LYS A 133 7.10 -1.15 -13.47
N GLU A 134 7.15 -0.08 -14.24
CA GLU A 134 8.41 0.60 -14.54
C GLU A 134 8.99 1.28 -13.29
N VAL A 135 8.15 1.99 -12.53
CA VAL A 135 8.56 2.63 -11.27
C VAL A 135 9.01 1.60 -10.25
N VAL A 136 8.27 0.50 -10.11
CA VAL A 136 8.60 -0.56 -9.15
C VAL A 136 9.90 -1.27 -9.52
N VAL A 137 10.04 -1.67 -10.80
CA VAL A 137 11.25 -2.35 -11.28
C VAL A 137 12.47 -1.44 -11.13
N GLY A 138 12.38 -0.19 -11.57
CA GLY A 138 13.49 0.76 -11.47
C GLY A 138 13.93 1.01 -10.01
N SER A 139 12.99 1.03 -9.07
CA SER A 139 13.31 1.14 -7.65
C SER A 139 14.03 -0.12 -7.12
N ILE A 140 13.55 -1.31 -7.48
CA ILE A 140 14.15 -2.58 -7.04
C ILE A 140 15.53 -2.79 -7.67
N GLU A 141 15.72 -2.44 -8.94
CA GLU A 141 17.04 -2.48 -9.59
C GLU A 141 18.07 -1.58 -8.89
N LYS A 142 17.61 -0.48 -8.31
CA LYS A 142 18.46 0.43 -7.53
C LYS A 142 18.77 -0.10 -6.13
N THR A 143 17.77 -0.67 -5.44
CA THR A 143 17.86 -0.99 -4.00
C THR A 143 18.22 -2.45 -3.71
N GLY A 144 18.00 -3.35 -4.65
CA GLY A 144 18.19 -4.80 -4.48
C GLY A 144 17.23 -5.50 -3.50
N ARG A 145 16.41 -4.75 -2.75
CA ARG A 145 15.61 -5.24 -1.62
C ARG A 145 14.17 -4.75 -1.72
N CYS A 146 13.23 -5.61 -1.31
CA CYS A 146 11.81 -5.27 -1.46
C CYS A 146 10.96 -5.76 -0.28
N VAL A 147 10.10 -4.89 0.23
CA VAL A 147 9.05 -5.19 1.20
C VAL A 147 7.70 -4.76 0.64
N ILE A 148 6.73 -5.66 0.60
CA ILE A 148 5.36 -5.38 0.14
C ILE A 148 4.42 -5.39 1.34
N VAL A 149 3.66 -4.31 1.52
CA VAL A 149 2.78 -4.12 2.68
C VAL A 149 1.34 -3.92 2.25
N HIS A 150 0.41 -4.72 2.79
CA HIS A 150 -1.03 -4.55 2.57
C HIS A 150 -1.89 -5.16 3.68
N GLU A 151 -3.13 -4.70 3.80
CA GLU A 151 -4.06 -5.11 4.86
C GLU A 151 -4.65 -6.51 4.67
N ALA A 152 -4.84 -6.96 3.42
CA ALA A 152 -5.43 -8.26 3.12
C ALA A 152 -4.59 -9.41 3.69
N PRO A 153 -5.17 -10.60 3.89
CA PRO A 153 -4.42 -11.81 4.24
C PRO A 153 -3.24 -12.09 3.29
N LYS A 154 -2.28 -12.84 3.78
CA LYS A 154 -1.07 -13.19 3.01
C LYS A 154 -1.37 -14.09 1.83
N THR A 155 -2.21 -15.11 2.06
CA THR A 155 -2.61 -16.06 1.03
C THR A 155 -3.54 -15.40 0.02
N SER A 156 -3.19 -15.48 -1.25
CA SER A 156 -3.93 -14.89 -2.38
C SER A 156 -4.16 -13.38 -2.29
N GLY A 157 -3.47 -12.68 -1.40
CA GLY A 157 -3.43 -11.21 -1.42
C GLY A 157 -2.69 -10.71 -2.65
N PHE A 158 -3.01 -9.50 -3.13
CA PHE A 158 -2.41 -8.93 -4.35
C PHE A 158 -0.87 -8.85 -4.29
N GLY A 159 -0.30 -8.72 -3.10
CA GLY A 159 1.15 -8.80 -2.91
C GLY A 159 1.78 -10.11 -3.36
N ALA A 160 1.03 -11.22 -3.45
CA ALA A 160 1.55 -12.48 -4.00
C ALA A 160 1.75 -12.40 -5.52
N GLU A 161 0.82 -11.78 -6.24
CA GLU A 161 0.94 -11.50 -7.67
C GLU A 161 2.11 -10.56 -7.96
N MET A 162 2.27 -9.52 -7.13
CA MET A 162 3.41 -8.60 -7.24
C MET A 162 4.75 -9.32 -7.06
N VAL A 163 4.86 -10.20 -6.05
CA VAL A 163 6.08 -11.02 -5.84
C VAL A 163 6.40 -11.83 -7.08
N ALA A 164 5.42 -12.51 -7.67
CA ALA A 164 5.62 -13.29 -8.89
C ALA A 164 6.12 -12.41 -10.04
N SER A 165 5.45 -11.29 -10.31
CA SER A 165 5.82 -10.38 -11.39
C SER A 165 7.19 -9.70 -11.17
N ILE A 166 7.52 -9.33 -9.92
CA ILE A 166 8.84 -8.77 -9.57
C ILE A 166 9.92 -9.83 -9.73
N GLN A 167 9.67 -11.08 -9.28
CA GLN A 167 10.60 -12.18 -9.43
C GLN A 167 10.96 -12.43 -10.90
N GLU A 168 9.97 -12.39 -11.80
CA GLU A 168 10.20 -12.56 -13.24
C GLU A 168 11.08 -11.46 -13.85
N ARG A 169 11.01 -10.23 -13.33
CA ARG A 169 11.66 -9.04 -13.90
C ARG A 169 12.98 -8.69 -13.24
N CYS A 170 13.05 -8.87 -11.91
CA CYS A 170 14.14 -8.38 -11.08
C CYS A 170 14.97 -9.50 -10.44
N PHE A 171 14.82 -10.76 -10.87
CA PHE A 171 15.52 -11.93 -10.26
C PHE A 171 17.01 -11.68 -10.04
N TYR A 172 17.70 -11.15 -11.02
CA TYR A 172 19.15 -10.92 -10.96
C TYR A 172 19.54 -9.63 -10.20
N HIS A 173 18.57 -8.82 -9.79
CA HIS A 173 18.80 -7.61 -9.02
C HIS A 173 18.45 -7.77 -7.55
N LEU A 174 17.65 -8.80 -7.21
CA LEU A 174 17.27 -9.08 -5.83
C LEU A 174 18.45 -9.67 -5.06
N GLU A 175 18.81 -9.01 -3.97
CA GLU A 175 19.86 -9.45 -3.04
C GLU A 175 19.30 -10.31 -1.91
N THR A 176 18.00 -10.18 -1.62
CA THR A 176 17.29 -10.90 -0.54
C THR A 176 15.92 -11.37 -1.01
N PRO A 177 15.29 -12.34 -0.31
CA PRO A 177 13.89 -12.66 -0.54
C PRO A 177 12.99 -11.46 -0.36
N ILE A 178 11.94 -11.34 -1.20
CA ILE A 178 10.93 -10.29 -1.05
C ILE A 178 10.10 -10.55 0.20
N GLU A 179 10.11 -9.63 1.16
CA GLU A 179 9.31 -9.72 2.36
C GLU A 179 7.87 -9.24 2.12
N ARG A 180 6.89 -9.91 2.74
CA ARG A 180 5.48 -9.51 2.71
C ARG A 180 4.95 -9.32 4.12
N VAL A 181 4.57 -8.09 4.46
CA VAL A 181 3.93 -7.75 5.73
C VAL A 181 2.45 -7.50 5.47
N THR A 182 1.62 -8.40 5.95
CA THR A 182 0.20 -8.48 5.58
C THR A 182 -0.68 -8.68 6.81
N GLY A 183 -2.01 -8.60 6.65
CA GLY A 183 -2.93 -9.21 7.58
C GLY A 183 -2.66 -10.72 7.70
N TRP A 184 -3.08 -11.32 8.80
CA TRP A 184 -2.91 -12.75 9.04
C TRP A 184 -3.93 -13.58 8.26
N ASP A 185 -3.59 -14.82 7.93
CA ASP A 185 -4.50 -15.78 7.27
C ASP A 185 -5.52 -16.34 8.29
N THR A 186 -6.29 -15.45 8.89
CA THR A 186 -7.34 -15.75 9.86
C THR A 186 -8.57 -14.89 9.57
N PRO A 187 -9.77 -15.28 10.02
CA PRO A 187 -10.91 -14.38 10.04
C PRO A 187 -10.56 -13.08 10.78
N PHE A 188 -11.04 -11.94 10.27
CA PHE A 188 -10.69 -10.65 10.87
C PHE A 188 -11.11 -10.56 12.33
N PRO A 189 -10.17 -10.37 13.29
CA PRO A 189 -10.46 -10.39 14.71
C PRO A 189 -10.92 -9.01 15.18
N HIS A 190 -12.20 -8.84 15.40
CA HIS A 190 -12.81 -7.56 15.73
C HIS A 190 -12.23 -6.88 16.98
N THR A 191 -11.83 -7.66 17.98
CA THR A 191 -11.30 -7.14 19.25
C THR A 191 -9.80 -6.85 19.17
N THR A 192 -9.05 -7.65 18.41
CA THR A 192 -7.58 -7.58 18.29
C THR A 192 -7.14 -7.14 16.90
N GLU A 193 -7.87 -6.22 16.29
CA GLU A 193 -7.60 -5.74 14.92
C GLU A 193 -6.19 -5.14 14.76
N TRP A 194 -5.65 -4.51 15.80
CA TRP A 194 -4.31 -3.92 15.78
C TRP A 194 -3.19 -4.97 15.70
N GLU A 195 -3.44 -6.15 16.26
CA GLU A 195 -2.51 -7.28 16.15
C GLU A 195 -2.61 -7.95 14.76
N TYR A 196 -3.81 -7.91 14.17
CA TYR A 196 -4.05 -8.43 12.83
C TYR A 196 -3.41 -7.56 11.75
N MET A 197 -3.58 -6.24 11.86
CA MET A 197 -3.13 -5.29 10.85
C MET A 197 -1.60 -5.16 10.83
N PRO A 198 -0.99 -4.92 9.66
CA PRO A 198 0.41 -4.53 9.59
C PRO A 198 0.64 -3.23 10.38
N GLY A 199 1.32 -3.31 11.51
CA GLY A 199 1.73 -2.14 12.29
C GLY A 199 3.15 -1.70 11.97
N PRO A 200 3.57 -0.48 12.39
CA PRO A 200 4.90 0.05 12.10
C PRO A 200 6.03 -0.87 12.55
N THR A 201 5.91 -1.46 13.73
CA THR A 201 6.92 -2.38 14.30
C THR A 201 7.15 -3.62 13.42
N ARG A 202 6.07 -4.25 12.92
CA ARG A 202 6.19 -5.42 12.03
C ARG A 202 6.81 -5.06 10.69
N ILE A 203 6.46 -3.89 10.16
CA ILE A 203 6.99 -3.40 8.88
C ILE A 203 8.45 -3.01 9.03
N ALA A 204 8.83 -2.28 10.10
CA ALA A 204 10.20 -1.90 10.38
C ALA A 204 11.10 -3.13 10.56
N ALA A 205 10.62 -4.15 11.29
CA ALA A 205 11.35 -5.42 11.45
C ALA A 205 11.59 -6.12 10.11
N ALA A 206 10.61 -6.12 9.20
CA ALA A 206 10.79 -6.69 7.86
C ALA A 206 11.78 -5.89 7.01
N ILE A 207 11.77 -4.55 7.11
CA ILE A 207 12.74 -3.68 6.43
C ILE A 207 14.15 -3.99 6.93
N VAL A 208 14.37 -4.01 8.26
CA VAL A 208 15.68 -4.32 8.86
C VAL A 208 16.16 -5.70 8.47
N LYS A 209 15.28 -6.71 8.47
CA LYS A 209 15.62 -8.07 8.05
C LYS A 209 16.21 -8.12 6.64
N THR A 210 15.70 -7.32 5.71
CA THR A 210 16.28 -7.27 4.35
C THR A 210 17.70 -6.69 4.30
N GLN A 211 18.20 -6.10 5.38
CA GLN A 211 19.57 -5.59 5.45
C GLN A 211 20.55 -6.60 6.07
N GLU A 212 20.05 -7.66 6.70
CA GLU A 212 20.84 -8.66 7.41
C GLU A 212 21.15 -9.88 6.55
N ASP A 213 20.34 -10.16 5.53
CA ASP A 213 20.50 -11.27 4.57
C ASP A 213 21.41 -10.84 3.40
#